data_7eb15e084b0f033764ce2775e58d75aa
#
_entry.id   7eb15e084b0f033764ce2775e58d75aa
#
_cell.length_a   1.000
_cell.length_b   1.000
_cell.length_c   1.000
_cell.angle_alpha   90.00
_cell.angle_beta   90.00
_cell.angle_gamma   90.00
#
_symmetry.space_group_name_H-M   'P 1'
#
loop_
_entity.id
_entity.type
_entity.pdbx_description
1 polymer ?
#
loop_
_entity_poly.entity_id
_entity_poly.type
_entity_poly.pdbx_seq_one_letter_code
_entity_poly.pdbx_strand_id
1 'polypeptide(L)'
;MAKSFNDAFEETMRREGGYRLHKVAGDTGGWTYAGIARGKNPQWAGWDYIDRGDTPPTEMVRAFYRSGYWEPIKGDMLRYDIAASIFDFAVNTSAPGRPTLAVKLAQLVAGVTPDGSMGPVSVAALNG
;
A
#
# COMPACT_ATOMS: atom_id res chain seq x y z
N MET A 1 21.25 2.65 9.68
CA MET A 1 20.80 2.17 8.35
C MET A 1 19.66 3.02 7.84
N ALA A 2 19.64 3.28 6.57
CA ALA A 2 18.56 4.05 5.97
C ALA A 2 17.25 3.27 6.03
N LYS A 3 16.15 3.96 6.28
CA LYS A 3 14.82 3.37 6.24
C LYS A 3 14.41 3.05 4.81
N SER A 4 13.58 2.03 4.64
CA SER A 4 13.16 1.53 3.34
C SER A 4 11.68 1.11 3.39
N PHE A 5 11.20 0.51 2.30
CA PHE A 5 9.84 -0.02 2.25
C PHE A 5 9.49 -0.88 3.46
N ASN A 6 10.42 -1.73 3.93
CA ASN A 6 10.12 -2.61 5.08
C ASN A 6 9.72 -1.81 6.31
N ASP A 7 10.34 -0.66 6.55
CA ASP A 7 9.98 0.19 7.68
C ASP A 7 8.57 0.77 7.52
N ALA A 8 8.23 1.24 6.33
CA ALA A 8 6.90 1.76 6.04
C ALA A 8 5.85 0.65 6.15
N PHE A 9 6.17 -0.53 5.66
CA PHE A 9 5.29 -1.70 5.73
C PHE A 9 5.01 -2.10 7.18
N GLU A 10 6.04 -2.18 8.02
CA GLU A 10 5.88 -2.54 9.43
C GLU A 10 5.03 -1.50 10.18
N GLU A 11 5.19 -0.23 9.85
CA GLU A 11 4.36 0.84 10.41
C GLU A 11 2.89 0.63 10.04
N THR A 12 2.62 0.31 8.76
CA THR A 12 1.27 0.03 8.28
C THR A 12 0.67 -1.17 8.99
N MET A 13 1.44 -2.23 9.20
CA MET A 13 0.95 -3.42 9.90
C MET A 13 0.57 -3.09 11.34
N ARG A 14 1.33 -2.25 12.02
CA ARG A 14 0.96 -1.80 13.37
C ARG A 14 -0.37 -1.06 13.37
N ARG A 15 -0.61 -0.20 12.38
CA ARG A 15 -1.86 0.56 12.27
C ARG A 15 -3.05 -0.33 11.91
N GLU A 16 -2.82 -1.36 11.08
CA GLU A 16 -3.88 -2.27 10.66
C GLU A 16 -4.19 -3.35 11.69
N GLY A 17 -3.51 -3.34 12.84
CA GLY A 17 -3.72 -4.32 13.90
C GLY A 17 -2.93 -5.61 13.71
N GLY A 18 -1.91 -5.60 12.85
CA GLY A 18 -1.03 -6.73 12.62
C GLY A 18 -1.61 -7.77 11.67
N TYR A 19 -1.08 -8.98 11.77
CA TYR A 19 -1.45 -10.10 10.91
C TYR A 19 -2.67 -10.81 11.48
N ARG A 20 -3.80 -10.14 11.44
CA ARG A 20 -5.02 -10.63 12.05
C ARG A 20 -6.09 -10.90 11.01
N LEU A 21 -6.71 -12.09 11.09
CA LEU A 21 -7.88 -12.43 10.30
C LEU A 21 -9.12 -12.06 11.10
N HIS A 22 -9.97 -11.22 10.54
CA HIS A 22 -11.22 -10.85 11.17
C HIS A 22 -12.32 -10.60 10.15
N LYS A 23 -13.56 -10.65 10.60
CA LYS A 23 -14.73 -10.37 9.77
C LYS A 23 -15.24 -8.98 10.12
N VAL A 24 -15.40 -8.14 9.08
CA VAL A 24 -15.90 -6.78 9.26
C VAL A 24 -17.41 -6.78 9.13
N ALA A 25 -18.11 -6.31 10.15
CA ALA A 25 -19.57 -6.23 10.14
C ALA A 25 -20.05 -5.30 9.03
N GLY A 26 -21.03 -5.77 8.26
CA GLY A 26 -21.61 -5.00 7.17
C GLY A 26 -20.80 -5.00 5.88
N ASP A 27 -19.64 -5.65 5.86
CA ASP A 27 -18.81 -5.77 4.66
C ASP A 27 -19.28 -6.99 3.85
N THR A 28 -19.65 -6.77 2.59
CA THR A 28 -20.11 -7.84 1.71
C THR A 28 -19.02 -8.86 1.42
N GLY A 29 -17.73 -8.46 1.50
CA GLY A 29 -16.60 -9.36 1.33
C GLY A 29 -16.28 -10.16 2.57
N GLY A 30 -16.79 -9.73 3.72
CA GLY A 30 -16.75 -10.44 5.00
C GLY A 30 -15.40 -10.44 5.69
N TRP A 31 -14.40 -11.07 5.12
CA TRP A 31 -13.13 -11.31 5.80
C TRP A 31 -12.03 -10.35 5.39
N THR A 32 -11.20 -9.99 6.36
CA THR A 32 -10.01 -9.15 6.15
C THR A 32 -8.83 -9.79 6.87
N TYR A 33 -7.69 -9.85 6.21
CA TYR A 33 -6.44 -10.34 6.80
C TYR A 33 -5.34 -9.31 6.60
N ALA A 34 -4.69 -8.90 7.68
CA ALA A 34 -3.58 -7.93 7.64
C ALA A 34 -3.95 -6.67 6.84
N GLY A 35 -5.19 -6.21 6.97
CA GLY A 35 -5.71 -5.05 6.24
C GLY A 35 -6.16 -5.33 4.81
N ILE A 36 -6.00 -6.56 4.33
CA ILE A 36 -6.40 -6.95 2.96
C ILE A 36 -7.84 -7.48 3.00
N ALA A 37 -8.77 -6.74 2.38
CA ALA A 37 -10.18 -7.13 2.36
C ALA A 37 -10.44 -8.14 1.24
N ARG A 38 -11.03 -9.28 1.59
CA ARG A 38 -11.29 -10.35 0.61
C ARG A 38 -12.27 -9.91 -0.48
N GLY A 39 -13.28 -9.14 -0.11
CA GLY A 39 -14.27 -8.65 -1.06
C GLY A 39 -13.68 -7.78 -2.16
N LYS A 40 -12.65 -7.04 -1.85
CA LYS A 40 -11.96 -6.16 -2.81
C LYS A 40 -10.78 -6.85 -3.49
N ASN A 41 -10.25 -7.92 -2.89
CA ASN A 41 -9.06 -8.62 -3.38
C ASN A 41 -9.29 -10.13 -3.38
N PRO A 42 -10.34 -10.61 -4.08
CA PRO A 42 -10.70 -12.03 -4.02
C PRO A 42 -9.67 -12.96 -4.66
N GLN A 43 -8.83 -12.45 -5.55
CA GLN A 43 -7.83 -13.23 -6.25
C GLN A 43 -6.47 -13.26 -5.54
N TRP A 44 -6.32 -12.60 -4.37
CA TRP A 44 -5.07 -12.64 -3.64
C TRP A 44 -4.77 -14.09 -3.21
N ALA A 45 -3.58 -14.58 -3.52
CA ALA A 45 -3.21 -15.97 -3.27
C ALA A 45 -3.18 -16.35 -1.78
N GLY A 46 -3.07 -15.36 -0.90
CA GLY A 46 -3.13 -15.60 0.55
C GLY A 46 -4.42 -16.25 1.03
N TRP A 47 -5.53 -16.06 0.30
CA TRP A 47 -6.81 -16.68 0.68
C TRP A 47 -6.79 -18.19 0.58
N ASP A 48 -5.94 -18.76 -0.30
CA ASP A 48 -5.79 -20.21 -0.40
C ASP A 48 -5.23 -20.80 0.90
N TYR A 49 -4.32 -20.09 1.55
CA TYR A 49 -3.78 -20.50 2.86
C TYR A 49 -4.88 -20.47 3.92
N ILE A 50 -5.61 -19.37 3.98
CA ILE A 50 -6.68 -19.17 4.97
C ILE A 50 -7.78 -20.21 4.78
N ASP A 51 -8.17 -20.50 3.54
CA ASP A 51 -9.23 -21.45 3.24
C ASP A 51 -8.88 -22.88 3.70
N ARG A 52 -7.61 -23.25 3.75
CA ARG A 52 -7.18 -24.56 4.25
C ARG A 52 -6.74 -24.54 5.72
N GLY A 53 -6.98 -23.43 6.42
CA GLY A 53 -6.65 -23.31 7.84
C GLY A 53 -5.22 -22.92 8.16
N ASP A 54 -4.46 -22.48 7.16
CA ASP A 54 -3.07 -22.06 7.33
C ASP A 54 -2.97 -20.53 7.38
N THR A 55 -1.80 -20.05 7.81
CA THR A 55 -1.50 -18.62 7.83
C THR A 55 -0.71 -18.23 6.58
N PRO A 56 -1.14 -17.19 5.85
CA PRO A 56 -0.35 -16.73 4.71
C PRO A 56 1.05 -16.30 5.14
N PRO A 57 2.10 -16.64 4.37
CA PRO A 57 3.44 -16.17 4.69
C PRO A 57 3.50 -14.63 4.72
N THR A 58 4.27 -14.08 5.64
CA THR A 58 4.48 -12.63 5.75
C THR A 58 4.96 -12.02 4.43
N GLU A 59 5.77 -12.78 3.68
CA GLU A 59 6.28 -12.34 2.38
C GLU A 59 5.16 -12.04 1.39
N MET A 60 4.07 -12.80 1.44
CA MET A 60 2.92 -12.57 0.54
C MET A 60 2.18 -11.29 0.91
N VAL A 61 2.07 -11.00 2.19
CA VAL A 61 1.46 -9.75 2.66
C VAL A 61 2.33 -8.56 2.25
N ARG A 62 3.64 -8.67 2.48
CA ARG A 62 4.59 -7.63 2.09
C ARG A 62 4.54 -7.36 0.59
N ALA A 63 4.54 -8.43 -0.22
CA ALA A 63 4.47 -8.31 -1.67
C ALA A 63 3.18 -7.62 -2.14
N PHE A 64 2.07 -7.90 -1.48
CA PHE A 64 0.79 -7.27 -1.80
C PHE A 64 0.89 -5.74 -1.63
N TYR A 65 1.40 -5.28 -0.50
CA TYR A 65 1.53 -3.84 -0.23
C TYR A 65 2.61 -3.19 -1.09
N ARG A 66 3.70 -3.90 -1.37
CA ARG A 66 4.76 -3.36 -2.20
C ARG A 66 4.29 -3.14 -3.65
N SER A 67 3.72 -4.17 -4.26
CA SER A 67 3.28 -4.06 -5.65
C SER A 67 2.03 -3.19 -5.82
N GLY A 68 1.18 -3.12 -4.80
CA GLY A 68 -0.06 -2.37 -4.87
C GLY A 68 0.08 -0.88 -4.55
N TYR A 69 0.98 -0.52 -3.64
CA TYR A 69 1.01 0.84 -3.09
C TYR A 69 2.38 1.50 -3.07
N TRP A 70 3.47 0.74 -3.09
CA TRP A 70 4.82 1.30 -3.04
C TRP A 70 5.45 1.45 -4.41
N GLU A 71 5.42 0.39 -5.21
CA GLU A 71 6.00 0.44 -6.55
C GLU A 71 5.29 1.42 -7.48
N PRO A 72 3.95 1.50 -7.48
CA PRO A 72 3.26 2.47 -8.33
C PRO A 72 3.59 3.93 -8.02
N ILE A 73 3.98 4.24 -6.78
CA ILE A 73 4.41 5.61 -6.42
C ILE A 73 5.91 5.82 -6.59
N LYS A 74 6.64 4.82 -7.10
CA LYS A 74 8.11 4.88 -7.23
C LYS A 74 8.80 5.11 -5.90
N GLY A 75 8.32 4.40 -4.86
CA GLY A 75 8.78 4.62 -3.49
C GLY A 75 10.28 4.52 -3.31
N ASP A 76 10.94 3.56 -4.00
CA ASP A 76 12.39 3.39 -3.88
C ASP A 76 13.19 4.55 -4.46
N MET A 77 12.57 5.37 -5.31
CA MET A 77 13.20 6.53 -5.96
C MET A 77 12.98 7.82 -5.19
N LEU A 78 12.08 7.80 -4.20
CA LEU A 78 11.77 8.97 -3.38
C LEU A 78 12.55 8.90 -2.06
N ARG A 79 12.78 10.08 -1.45
CA ARG A 79 13.28 10.11 -0.06
C ARG A 79 12.28 9.38 0.82
N TYR A 80 12.79 8.66 1.82
CA TYR A 80 11.94 7.77 2.62
C TYR A 80 10.74 8.48 3.26
N ASP A 81 10.95 9.63 3.86
CA ASP A 81 9.87 10.35 4.54
C ASP A 81 8.74 10.73 3.57
N ILE A 82 9.10 11.10 2.34
CA ILE A 82 8.13 11.43 1.29
C ILE A 82 7.43 10.17 0.83
N ALA A 83 8.19 9.11 0.53
CA ALA A 83 7.63 7.84 0.07
C ALA A 83 6.69 7.25 1.11
N ALA A 84 7.07 7.24 2.38
CA ALA A 84 6.26 6.69 3.46
C ALA A 84 4.95 7.46 3.62
N SER A 85 4.97 8.78 3.50
CA SER A 85 3.77 9.61 3.57
C SER A 85 2.80 9.31 2.45
N ILE A 86 3.29 9.24 1.21
CA ILE A 86 2.46 8.95 0.05
C ILE A 86 1.92 7.53 0.12
N PHE A 87 2.75 6.58 0.54
CA PHE A 87 2.36 5.19 0.72
C PHE A 87 1.22 5.05 1.73
N ASP A 88 1.37 5.69 2.89
CA ASP A 88 0.35 5.65 3.94
C ASP A 88 -0.98 6.19 3.43
N PHE A 89 -0.95 7.33 2.75
CA PHE A 89 -2.16 7.92 2.19
C PHE A 89 -2.78 7.01 1.13
N ALA A 90 -1.95 6.39 0.28
CA ALA A 90 -2.42 5.49 -0.77
C ALA A 90 -3.11 4.25 -0.18
N VAL A 91 -2.53 3.66 0.85
CA VAL A 91 -3.12 2.50 1.53
C VAL A 91 -4.50 2.83 2.08
N ASN A 92 -4.68 4.04 2.61
CA ASN A 92 -5.93 4.45 3.23
C ASN A 92 -6.99 4.93 2.24
N THR A 93 -6.62 5.32 1.01
CA THR A 93 -7.55 6.00 0.10
C THR A 93 -7.66 5.36 -1.28
N SER A 94 -6.81 4.40 -1.62
CA SER A 94 -6.70 3.92 -2.99
C SER A 94 -6.85 2.41 -3.09
N ALA A 95 -7.13 1.92 -4.31
CA ALA A 95 -7.10 0.50 -4.61
C ALA A 95 -5.67 0.07 -4.96
N PRO A 96 -5.30 -1.21 -4.72
CA PRO A 96 -3.98 -1.71 -5.10
C PRO A 96 -3.69 -1.48 -6.58
N GLY A 97 -2.49 -1.00 -6.87
CA GLY A 97 -2.06 -0.72 -8.23
C GLY A 97 -2.53 0.62 -8.80
N ARG A 98 -3.43 1.32 -8.11
CA ARG A 98 -4.02 2.57 -8.60
C ARG A 98 -4.01 3.67 -7.52
N PRO A 99 -2.85 4.08 -7.01
CA PRO A 99 -2.78 5.14 -6.01
C PRO A 99 -2.91 6.54 -6.62
N THR A 100 -3.86 6.71 -7.53
CA THR A 100 -4.01 7.93 -8.34
C THR A 100 -4.22 9.17 -7.50
N LEU A 101 -5.10 9.11 -6.50
CA LEU A 101 -5.37 10.27 -5.66
C LEU A 101 -4.14 10.70 -4.87
N ALA A 102 -3.44 9.72 -4.27
CA ALA A 102 -2.23 10.00 -3.51
C ALA A 102 -1.16 10.67 -4.38
N VAL A 103 -0.97 10.15 -5.60
CA VAL A 103 0.01 10.72 -6.53
C VAL A 103 -0.38 12.12 -6.96
N LYS A 104 -1.66 12.35 -7.30
CA LYS A 104 -2.14 13.68 -7.69
C LYS A 104 -1.92 14.72 -6.59
N LEU A 105 -2.22 14.37 -5.35
CA LEU A 105 -2.03 15.30 -4.23
C LEU A 105 -0.55 15.61 -4.01
N ALA A 106 0.31 14.61 -4.12
CA ALA A 106 1.75 14.82 -4.01
C ALA A 106 2.26 15.74 -5.11
N GLN A 107 1.77 15.55 -6.33
CA GLN A 107 2.13 16.39 -7.48
C GLN A 107 1.68 17.84 -7.29
N LEU A 108 0.49 18.05 -6.75
CA LEU A 108 0.00 19.40 -6.44
C LEU A 108 0.90 20.10 -5.43
N VAL A 109 1.30 19.39 -4.38
CA VAL A 109 2.21 19.94 -3.36
C VAL A 109 3.56 20.29 -3.97
N ALA A 110 4.06 19.44 -4.88
CA ALA A 110 5.35 19.64 -5.53
C ALA A 110 5.33 20.71 -6.65
N GLY A 111 4.14 21.18 -7.04
CA GLY A 111 4.00 22.19 -8.07
C GLY A 111 4.17 21.67 -9.49
N VAL A 112 3.92 20.40 -9.73
CA VAL A 112 3.96 19.80 -11.07
C VAL A 112 2.55 19.39 -11.51
N THR A 113 2.40 19.06 -12.79
CA THR A 113 1.11 18.65 -13.35
C THR A 113 0.54 17.43 -12.62
N PRO A 114 -0.68 17.53 -12.05
CA PRO A 114 -1.27 16.44 -11.27
C PRO A 114 -1.96 15.41 -12.18
N ASP A 115 -1.18 14.70 -12.98
CA ASP A 115 -1.70 13.70 -13.92
C ASP A 115 -1.95 12.34 -13.28
N GLY A 116 -1.52 12.15 -12.03
CA GLY A 116 -1.74 10.90 -11.30
C GLY A 116 -0.72 9.81 -11.61
N SER A 117 0.28 10.11 -12.41
CA SER A 117 1.32 9.16 -12.78
C SER A 117 2.68 9.63 -12.24
N MET A 118 3.31 8.79 -11.41
CA MET A 118 4.59 9.14 -10.81
C MET A 118 5.71 8.89 -11.82
N GLY A 119 6.13 9.95 -12.51
CA GLY A 119 7.22 9.88 -13.47
C GLY A 119 8.47 10.62 -13.00
N PRO A 120 9.51 10.71 -13.85
CA PRO A 120 10.79 11.35 -13.47
C PRO A 120 10.65 12.79 -13.02
N VAL A 121 9.76 13.57 -13.65
CA VAL A 121 9.55 14.98 -13.29
C VAL A 121 8.98 15.09 -11.88
N SER A 122 7.96 14.27 -11.57
CA SER A 122 7.35 14.25 -10.24
C SER A 122 8.33 13.80 -9.18
N VAL A 123 9.10 12.74 -9.46
CA VAL A 123 10.10 12.23 -8.52
C VAL A 123 11.15 13.31 -8.22
N ALA A 124 11.66 13.95 -9.25
CA ALA A 124 12.67 15.00 -9.07
C ALA A 124 12.12 16.18 -8.26
N ALA A 125 10.89 16.60 -8.53
CA ALA A 125 10.26 17.72 -7.82
C ALA A 125 10.02 17.39 -6.35
N LEU A 126 9.59 16.17 -6.05
CA LEU A 126 9.34 15.73 -4.67
C LEU A 126 10.64 15.61 -3.88
N ASN A 127 11.71 15.11 -4.50
CA ASN A 127 13.01 14.96 -3.85
C ASN A 127 13.79 16.25 -3.71
N GLY A 128 13.45 17.23 -4.54
CA GLY A 128 14.11 18.53 -4.54
C GLY A 128 13.65 19.40 -3.42
#